data_72cac0b536ba7a776bb19a89804e7783
#
_entry.id   72cac0b536ba7a776bb19a89804e7783
#
_cell.length_a   1.000
_cell.length_b   1.000
_cell.length_c   1.000
_cell.angle_alpha   90.00
_cell.angle_beta   90.00
_cell.angle_gamma   90.00
#
_symmetry.space_group_name_H-M   'P 1'
#
loop_
_entity.id
_entity.type
_entity.pdbx_description
1 polymer ?
#
loop_
_entity_poly.entity_id
_entity_poly.type
_entity_poly.pdbx_seq_one_letter_code
_entity_poly.pdbx_strand_id
1 'polypeptide(L)'
;GTEAIKLTFNGKTSVLRVKNDEINALKTFDTVTVEFRLKYDGVGYNDTLRVYKSEGDLVDYGYPANVWNRVRFKTMVYTENGENFVNIRLDFAESETAYISDLKVTASEESKPLLGGVNLISLESVTLAMGYVVITPDDKVIVIDGGYVDGDATATLKLLRTFTHKVDYWFLTHFHTDHTTVLARLLENKDIAVENLYYDFPTSQMVKDLSSDSDYPFCDEFESLVKNNPQKVKNVVTPHYKDEYKLGEYVTMKVLNNAWYTEKNGNYGNNSGIMYKMETPGESVLFTGDMGDRGDVYLNDEWTKKEIESCTLIQMAHHGQNGTSDAFYNAIKDIKVCLYPAVDWVYNNDNGSGFNTANLDSLHTRDLMREKGVMNVYTSGMGRKIIL
;
A
#
# COMPACT_ATOMS: atom_id res chain seq x y z
N GLY A 1 -2.03 -41.11 16.89
CA GLY A 1 -3.12 -40.45 16.17
C GLY A 1 -3.39 -39.13 16.83
N THR A 2 -3.28 -38.05 16.10
CA THR A 2 -3.64 -36.73 16.58
C THR A 2 -5.15 -36.64 16.72
N GLU A 3 -5.65 -36.23 17.89
CA GLU A 3 -7.07 -35.97 18.09
C GLU A 3 -7.53 -34.82 17.20
N ALA A 4 -8.60 -35.06 16.45
CA ALA A 4 -9.20 -34.01 15.63
C ALA A 4 -10.35 -33.34 16.39
N ILE A 5 -10.41 -32.02 16.35
CA ILE A 5 -11.54 -31.26 16.87
C ILE A 5 -12.65 -31.31 15.83
N LYS A 6 -13.79 -31.90 16.21
CA LYS A 6 -14.99 -31.91 15.37
C LYS A 6 -15.79 -30.61 15.60
N LEU A 7 -16.07 -29.91 14.54
CA LEU A 7 -16.92 -28.72 14.54
C LEU A 7 -18.23 -29.03 13.83
N THR A 8 -19.34 -28.80 14.50
CA THR A 8 -20.67 -28.89 13.89
C THR A 8 -21.26 -27.49 13.77
N PHE A 9 -21.62 -27.11 12.58
CA PHE A 9 -22.14 -25.80 12.29
C PHE A 9 -23.67 -25.79 12.40
N ASN A 10 -24.19 -25.05 13.37
CA ASN A 10 -25.63 -24.80 13.54
C ASN A 10 -26.06 -23.44 12.91
N GLY A 11 -25.31 -22.96 11.96
CA GLY A 11 -25.44 -21.67 11.34
C GLY A 11 -24.18 -21.32 10.56
N LYS A 12 -24.11 -20.13 10.02
CA LYS A 12 -23.11 -19.76 9.02
C LYS A 12 -21.67 -19.58 9.52
N THR A 13 -21.44 -19.46 10.83
CA THR A 13 -20.13 -19.05 11.36
C THR A 13 -19.77 -19.80 12.63
N SER A 14 -18.55 -20.29 12.72
CA SER A 14 -17.93 -20.80 13.95
C SER A 14 -16.60 -20.06 14.20
N VAL A 15 -16.37 -19.67 15.46
CA VAL A 15 -15.12 -19.04 15.88
C VAL A 15 -14.42 -19.93 16.87
N LEU A 16 -13.22 -20.38 16.52
CA LEU A 16 -12.32 -21.09 17.41
C LEU A 16 -11.38 -20.06 18.04
N ARG A 17 -11.52 -19.86 19.36
CA ARG A 17 -10.60 -19.04 20.13
C ARG A 17 -9.47 -19.90 20.68
N VAL A 18 -8.25 -19.63 20.24
CA VAL A 18 -7.05 -20.38 20.63
C VAL A 18 -6.29 -19.59 21.68
N LYS A 19 -5.92 -20.27 22.77
CA LYS A 19 -5.09 -19.74 23.85
C LYS A 19 -4.02 -20.79 24.16
N ASN A 20 -2.79 -20.38 24.36
CA ASN A 20 -1.71 -21.22 24.84
C ASN A 20 -0.64 -20.35 25.54
N ASP A 21 0.35 -21.00 26.16
CA ASP A 21 1.42 -20.29 26.89
C ASP A 21 2.25 -19.41 25.98
N GLU A 22 2.48 -19.78 24.72
CA GLU A 22 3.20 -18.97 23.74
C GLU A 22 2.42 -17.68 23.42
N ILE A 23 1.11 -17.78 23.19
CA ILE A 23 0.24 -16.61 22.93
C ILE A 23 0.16 -15.73 24.17
N ASN A 24 0.11 -16.30 25.38
CA ASN A 24 0.03 -15.54 26.62
C ASN A 24 1.32 -14.73 26.90
N ALA A 25 2.46 -15.16 26.39
CA ALA A 25 3.72 -14.44 26.52
C ALA A 25 3.85 -13.23 25.55
N LEU A 26 2.94 -13.09 24.62
CA LEU A 26 2.93 -12.04 23.61
C LEU A 26 2.16 -10.80 24.07
N LYS A 27 2.25 -9.73 23.29
CA LYS A 27 1.45 -8.52 23.47
C LYS A 27 0.29 -8.50 22.48
N THR A 28 -0.74 -7.74 22.81
CA THR A 28 -1.80 -7.40 21.83
C THR A 28 -1.16 -6.88 20.54
N PHE A 29 -1.64 -7.41 19.42
CA PHE A 29 -1.16 -7.14 18.05
C PHE A 29 0.20 -7.76 17.68
N ASP A 30 0.86 -8.49 18.57
CA ASP A 30 1.97 -9.35 18.13
C ASP A 30 1.47 -10.36 17.09
N THR A 31 2.32 -10.68 16.12
CA THR A 31 1.96 -11.58 15.03
C THR A 31 2.30 -13.02 15.40
N VAL A 32 1.38 -13.92 15.12
CA VAL A 32 1.57 -15.37 15.26
C VAL A 32 1.34 -16.06 13.92
N THR A 33 1.98 -17.21 13.74
CA THR A 33 1.68 -18.14 12.65
C THR A 33 0.70 -19.18 13.16
N VAL A 34 -0.43 -19.30 12.48
CA VAL A 34 -1.44 -20.35 12.70
C VAL A 34 -1.31 -21.38 11.59
N GLU A 35 -1.22 -22.63 11.97
CA GLU A 35 -1.19 -23.78 11.05
C GLU A 35 -2.09 -24.88 11.57
N PHE A 36 -2.91 -25.46 10.70
CA PHE A 36 -3.76 -26.60 11.01
C PHE A 36 -4.10 -27.39 9.76
N ARG A 37 -4.66 -28.58 9.94
CA ARG A 37 -5.31 -29.31 8.88
C ARG A 37 -6.82 -29.18 9.00
N LEU A 38 -7.47 -28.95 7.88
CA LEU A 38 -8.91 -28.78 7.76
C LEU A 38 -9.46 -29.86 6.83
N LYS A 39 -10.50 -30.57 7.30
CA LYS A 39 -11.27 -31.51 6.49
C LYS A 39 -12.75 -31.25 6.72
N TYR A 40 -13.56 -31.38 5.70
CA TYR A 40 -15.00 -31.42 5.86
C TYR A 40 -15.58 -32.66 5.18
N ASP A 41 -16.68 -33.14 5.71
CA ASP A 41 -17.43 -34.26 5.11
C ASP A 41 -18.45 -33.69 4.11
N GLY A 42 -18.35 -34.10 2.86
CA GLY A 42 -19.21 -33.59 1.81
C GLY A 42 -18.97 -34.27 0.46
N VAL A 43 -19.52 -33.70 -0.59
CA VAL A 43 -19.35 -34.18 -1.96
C VAL A 43 -18.74 -33.10 -2.82
N GLY A 44 -17.67 -33.44 -3.53
CA GLY A 44 -17.05 -32.53 -4.51
C GLY A 44 -16.18 -31.45 -3.89
N TYR A 45 -16.24 -30.29 -4.47
CA TYR A 45 -15.49 -29.09 -4.07
C TYR A 45 -16.47 -28.09 -3.45
N ASN A 46 -16.14 -27.61 -2.26
CA ASN A 46 -16.99 -26.66 -1.56
C ASN A 46 -16.34 -25.28 -1.52
N ASP A 47 -16.86 -24.33 -2.26
CA ASP A 47 -16.46 -22.94 -2.33
C ASP A 47 -17.04 -22.08 -1.20
N THR A 48 -17.93 -22.63 -0.37
CA THR A 48 -18.56 -21.93 0.75
C THR A 48 -17.80 -22.04 2.05
N LEU A 49 -16.90 -23.05 2.20
CA LEU A 49 -16.03 -23.14 3.35
C LEU A 49 -14.94 -22.08 3.27
N ARG A 50 -14.97 -21.16 4.20
CA ARG A 50 -14.07 -20.00 4.26
C ARG A 50 -13.35 -19.94 5.59
N VAL A 51 -12.07 -19.64 5.55
CA VAL A 51 -11.23 -19.44 6.74
C VAL A 51 -10.85 -17.96 6.84
N TYR A 52 -11.03 -17.39 8.03
CA TYR A 52 -10.71 -15.99 8.30
C TYR A 52 -9.74 -15.87 9.47
N LYS A 53 -8.93 -14.83 9.45
CA LYS A 53 -8.04 -14.41 10.52
C LYS A 53 -8.81 -13.78 11.69
N SER A 54 -8.08 -13.57 12.80
CA SER A 54 -8.61 -12.83 13.96
C SER A 54 -9.15 -11.47 13.61
N GLU A 55 -8.48 -10.75 12.72
CA GLU A 55 -8.85 -9.42 12.24
C GLU A 55 -10.00 -9.41 11.23
N GLY A 56 -10.49 -10.59 10.86
CA GLY A 56 -11.64 -10.74 9.96
C GLY A 56 -11.28 -10.89 8.47
N ASP A 57 -10.00 -10.83 8.12
CA ASP A 57 -9.55 -11.05 6.74
C ASP A 57 -9.73 -12.49 6.29
N LEU A 58 -10.20 -12.68 5.06
CA LEU A 58 -10.27 -13.98 4.42
C LEU A 58 -8.86 -14.53 4.18
N VAL A 59 -8.62 -15.75 4.67
CA VAL A 59 -7.36 -16.49 4.44
C VAL A 59 -7.43 -17.27 3.16
N ASP A 60 -8.50 -18.09 3.03
CA ASP A 60 -8.67 -19.02 1.93
C ASP A 60 -10.10 -19.52 1.88
N TYR A 61 -10.50 -20.07 0.73
CA TYR A 61 -11.82 -20.64 0.50
C TYR A 61 -11.74 -21.75 -0.56
N GLY A 62 -12.79 -22.59 -0.59
CA GLY A 62 -12.88 -23.62 -1.60
C GLY A 62 -11.94 -24.79 -1.34
N TYR A 63 -12.40 -25.77 -0.60
CA TYR A 63 -11.62 -26.94 -0.27
C TYR A 63 -12.27 -28.21 -0.85
N PRO A 64 -11.48 -29.19 -1.31
CA PRO A 64 -12.04 -30.49 -1.70
C PRO A 64 -12.58 -31.25 -0.48
N ALA A 65 -13.74 -31.88 -0.65
CA ALA A 65 -14.38 -32.72 0.40
C ALA A 65 -13.54 -33.95 0.74
N ASN A 66 -13.65 -34.39 1.97
CA ASN A 66 -13.07 -35.66 2.47
C ASN A 66 -11.54 -35.75 2.41
N VAL A 67 -10.86 -34.63 2.15
CA VAL A 67 -9.40 -34.51 2.10
C VAL A 67 -8.91 -33.59 3.18
N TRP A 68 -7.79 -33.93 3.82
CA TRP A 68 -7.11 -33.06 4.76
C TRP A 68 -6.33 -31.95 4.02
N ASN A 69 -6.82 -30.74 4.13
CA ASN A 69 -6.22 -29.54 3.57
C ASN A 69 -5.31 -28.88 4.60
N ARG A 70 -4.11 -28.45 4.21
CA ARG A 70 -3.24 -27.67 5.07
C ARG A 70 -3.60 -26.20 4.96
N VAL A 71 -3.87 -25.58 6.09
CA VAL A 71 -4.14 -24.14 6.20
C VAL A 71 -3.03 -23.51 7.02
N ARG A 72 -2.42 -22.44 6.49
CA ARG A 72 -1.36 -21.70 7.18
C ARG A 72 -1.48 -20.23 6.88
N PHE A 73 -1.46 -19.41 7.93
CA PHE A 73 -1.53 -17.95 7.80
C PHE A 73 -0.91 -17.25 9.01
N LYS A 74 -0.65 -15.96 8.86
CA LYS A 74 -0.30 -15.09 9.98
C LYS A 74 -1.52 -14.30 10.42
N THR A 75 -1.66 -14.07 11.72
CA THR A 75 -2.73 -13.28 12.31
C THR A 75 -2.24 -12.60 13.58
N MET A 76 -3.04 -11.71 14.12
CA MET A 76 -2.69 -10.95 15.32
C MET A 76 -3.22 -11.61 16.59
N VAL A 77 -2.48 -11.39 17.67
CA VAL A 77 -2.92 -11.66 19.04
C VAL A 77 -3.83 -10.53 19.50
N TYR A 78 -4.96 -10.89 20.11
CA TYR A 78 -5.85 -9.95 20.79
C TYR A 78 -5.84 -10.20 22.28
N THR A 79 -6.16 -9.18 23.06
CA THR A 79 -6.29 -9.27 24.51
C THR A 79 -7.70 -8.91 24.93
N GLU A 80 -8.31 -9.75 25.74
CA GLU A 80 -9.60 -9.49 26.37
C GLU A 80 -9.52 -9.92 27.83
N ASN A 81 -9.92 -9.05 28.75
CA ASN A 81 -9.86 -9.31 30.20
C ASN A 81 -8.47 -9.75 30.73
N GLY A 82 -7.40 -9.27 30.10
CA GLY A 82 -6.01 -9.60 30.46
C GLY A 82 -5.50 -10.94 29.91
N GLU A 83 -6.28 -11.63 29.10
CA GLU A 83 -5.89 -12.88 28.44
C GLU A 83 -5.68 -12.70 26.94
N ASN A 84 -4.58 -13.21 26.45
CA ASN A 84 -4.25 -13.18 25.02
C ASN A 84 -4.87 -14.35 24.28
N PHE A 85 -5.33 -14.12 23.07
CA PHE A 85 -5.93 -15.13 22.22
C PHE A 85 -5.77 -14.84 20.73
N VAL A 86 -6.01 -15.86 19.94
CA VAL A 86 -6.14 -15.79 18.48
C VAL A 86 -7.47 -16.39 18.08
N ASN A 87 -8.22 -15.75 17.21
CA ASN A 87 -9.43 -16.28 16.64
C ASN A 87 -9.17 -16.88 15.26
N ILE A 88 -9.72 -18.05 15.01
CA ILE A 88 -9.86 -18.66 13.68
C ILE A 88 -11.36 -18.73 13.42
N ARG A 89 -11.83 -17.95 12.47
CA ARG A 89 -13.23 -17.99 12.09
C ARG A 89 -13.39 -18.89 10.86
N LEU A 90 -14.37 -19.76 10.92
CA LEU A 90 -14.79 -20.60 9.82
C LEU A 90 -16.24 -20.27 9.46
N ASP A 91 -16.48 -19.91 8.21
CA ASP A 91 -17.83 -19.80 7.66
C ASP A 91 -18.10 -21.01 6.79
N PHE A 92 -19.29 -21.59 6.96
CA PHE A 92 -19.69 -22.80 6.27
C PHE A 92 -21.21 -22.77 5.99
N ALA A 93 -21.61 -23.16 4.78
CA ALA A 93 -23.02 -23.21 4.42
C ALA A 93 -23.69 -24.46 5.00
N GLU A 94 -24.73 -24.25 5.75
CA GLU A 94 -25.74 -25.17 6.32
C GLU A 94 -25.29 -26.58 6.76
N SER A 95 -25.45 -26.83 8.07
CA SER A 95 -25.47 -28.16 8.78
C SER A 95 -24.38 -29.18 8.45
N GLU A 96 -23.23 -28.77 8.02
CA GLU A 96 -22.11 -29.63 7.68
C GLU A 96 -21.11 -29.76 8.85
N THR A 97 -20.26 -30.74 8.77
CA THR A 97 -19.25 -31.06 9.79
C THR A 97 -17.86 -30.82 9.21
N ALA A 98 -17.06 -30.02 9.91
CA ALA A 98 -15.65 -29.93 9.63
C ALA A 98 -14.79 -30.46 10.78
N TYR A 99 -13.55 -30.79 10.47
CA TYR A 99 -12.58 -31.32 11.42
C TYR A 99 -11.29 -30.46 11.31
N ILE A 100 -10.76 -30.09 12.46
CA ILE A 100 -9.45 -29.46 12.58
C ILE A 100 -8.51 -30.43 13.30
N SER A 101 -7.33 -30.66 12.75
CA SER A 101 -6.26 -31.40 13.42
C SER A 101 -4.93 -30.67 13.30
N ASP A 102 -3.96 -31.09 14.10
CA ASP A 102 -2.59 -30.57 14.09
C ASP A 102 -2.53 -29.05 14.25
N LEU A 103 -3.47 -28.46 15.02
CA LEU A 103 -3.51 -27.02 15.25
C LEU A 103 -2.26 -26.61 16.04
N LYS A 104 -1.50 -25.71 15.43
CA LYS A 104 -0.34 -25.04 16.01
C LYS A 104 -0.50 -23.54 15.88
N VAL A 105 -0.24 -22.84 16.97
CA VAL A 105 -0.09 -21.39 16.95
C VAL A 105 1.27 -21.11 17.58
N THR A 106 2.19 -20.63 16.78
CA THR A 106 3.54 -20.30 17.21
C THR A 106 3.72 -18.80 17.15
N ALA A 107 4.36 -18.23 18.18
CA ALA A 107 4.87 -16.89 18.06
C ALA A 107 5.60 -16.83 16.70
N SER A 108 5.20 -15.91 15.87
CA SER A 108 6.05 -15.56 14.75
C SER A 108 7.29 -15.00 15.44
N GLU A 109 8.35 -15.84 15.59
CA GLU A 109 9.66 -15.21 15.48
C GLU A 109 9.49 -14.34 14.26
N GLU A 110 9.86 -13.06 14.33
CA GLU A 110 9.71 -12.14 13.22
C GLU A 110 10.35 -12.77 11.96
N SER A 111 9.76 -13.81 11.46
CA SER A 111 10.04 -14.30 10.13
C SER A 111 9.26 -13.36 9.22
N LYS A 112 9.72 -12.12 9.22
CA LYS A 112 9.59 -11.27 8.08
C LYS A 112 9.91 -12.16 6.92
N PRO A 113 9.05 -12.22 5.91
CA PRO A 113 9.41 -12.98 4.73
C PRO A 113 10.84 -12.56 4.42
N LEU A 114 11.78 -13.52 4.32
CA LEU A 114 13.15 -13.26 3.91
C LEU A 114 13.07 -12.64 2.53
N LEU A 115 12.97 -11.32 2.52
CA LEU A 115 12.91 -10.53 1.33
C LEU A 115 14.38 -10.32 0.96
N GLY A 116 14.86 -11.06 -0.01
CA GLY A 116 16.16 -10.76 -0.60
C GLY A 116 16.08 -9.36 -1.21
N GLY A 117 16.76 -8.38 -0.61
CA GLY A 117 16.76 -7.00 -1.09
C GLY A 117 15.59 -6.14 -0.59
N VAL A 118 15.54 -4.92 -1.08
CA VAL A 118 14.45 -3.96 -0.81
C VAL A 118 13.26 -4.32 -1.69
N ASN A 119 12.07 -4.42 -1.10
CA ASN A 119 10.87 -4.82 -1.82
C ASN A 119 9.93 -3.64 -1.99
N LEU A 120 9.67 -3.24 -3.22
CA LEU A 120 8.67 -2.27 -3.60
C LEU A 120 7.39 -3.00 -4.01
N ILE A 121 6.30 -2.73 -3.33
CA ILE A 121 4.98 -3.35 -3.55
C ILE A 121 4.01 -2.26 -3.98
N SER A 122 3.49 -2.36 -5.19
CA SER A 122 2.38 -1.52 -5.64
C SER A 122 1.11 -1.93 -4.91
N LEU A 123 0.38 -0.98 -4.36
CA LEU A 123 -0.93 -1.25 -3.77
C LEU A 123 -1.92 -1.58 -4.88
N GLU A 124 -2.69 -2.64 -4.65
CA GLU A 124 -3.79 -2.98 -5.53
C GLU A 124 -4.94 -2.01 -5.29
N SER A 125 -5.40 -1.36 -6.35
CA SER A 125 -6.57 -0.49 -6.31
C SER A 125 -7.50 -0.78 -7.46
N VAL A 126 -8.81 -0.70 -7.19
CA VAL A 126 -9.88 -0.81 -8.20
C VAL A 126 -10.33 0.57 -8.69
N THR A 127 -9.78 1.63 -8.12
CA THR A 127 -10.03 3.03 -8.48
C THR A 127 -8.74 3.70 -8.92
N LEU A 128 -8.86 4.89 -9.50
CA LEU A 128 -7.70 5.73 -9.78
C LEU A 128 -7.08 6.15 -8.44
N ALA A 129 -5.90 5.64 -8.17
CA ALA A 129 -5.23 5.87 -6.90
C ALA A 129 -3.75 5.51 -6.99
N MET A 130 -2.92 6.15 -6.17
CA MET A 130 -1.51 5.85 -6.06
C MET A 130 -1.16 5.39 -4.65
N GLY A 131 -0.38 4.33 -4.55
CA GLY A 131 0.20 3.90 -3.28
C GLY A 131 1.23 2.79 -3.44
N TYR A 132 2.29 2.88 -2.64
CA TYR A 132 3.37 1.89 -2.60
C TYR A 132 3.79 1.60 -1.18
N VAL A 133 4.11 0.33 -0.93
CA VAL A 133 4.73 -0.11 0.33
C VAL A 133 6.12 -0.65 0.03
N VAL A 134 7.10 -0.16 0.75
CA VAL A 134 8.49 -0.63 0.67
C VAL A 134 8.85 -1.35 1.96
N ILE A 135 9.38 -2.57 1.82
CA ILE A 135 9.87 -3.38 2.94
C ILE A 135 11.35 -3.61 2.74
N THR A 136 12.14 -3.26 3.73
CA THR A 136 13.60 -3.40 3.68
C THR A 136 14.10 -4.65 4.40
N PRO A 137 15.31 -5.13 4.11
CA PRO A 137 15.90 -6.28 4.82
C PRO A 137 16.13 -6.03 6.32
N ASP A 138 16.34 -4.76 6.72
CA ASP A 138 16.45 -4.33 8.12
C ASP A 138 15.09 -3.94 8.74
N ASP A 139 14.03 -4.44 8.10
CA ASP A 139 12.69 -4.43 8.65
C ASP A 139 12.00 -3.04 8.72
N LYS A 140 12.44 -2.09 7.92
CA LYS A 140 11.71 -0.84 7.80
C LYS A 140 10.52 -0.99 6.87
N VAL A 141 9.43 -0.39 7.28
CA VAL A 141 8.21 -0.27 6.47
C VAL A 141 8.04 1.19 6.09
N ILE A 142 8.11 1.45 4.78
CA ILE A 142 7.99 2.78 4.20
C ILE A 142 6.74 2.76 3.31
N VAL A 143 5.92 3.78 3.41
CA VAL A 143 4.74 3.95 2.54
C VAL A 143 4.88 5.25 1.77
N ILE A 144 4.54 5.21 0.48
CA ILE A 144 4.45 6.38 -0.38
C ILE A 144 3.00 6.49 -0.86
N ASP A 145 2.34 7.59 -0.54
CA ASP A 145 0.92 7.84 -0.77
C ASP A 145 0.03 6.72 -0.20
N GLY A 146 -1.17 6.45 -0.74
CA GLY A 146 -1.96 5.41 -0.12
C GLY A 146 -3.22 4.96 -0.86
N GLY A 147 -3.81 5.77 -1.72
CA GLY A 147 -5.04 5.39 -2.41
C GLY A 147 -6.26 6.21 -2.02
N TYR A 148 -7.45 5.81 -2.51
CA TYR A 148 -8.63 6.68 -2.54
C TYR A 148 -9.82 6.17 -1.72
N VAL A 149 -10.19 4.88 -1.86
CA VAL A 149 -11.44 4.37 -1.29
C VAL A 149 -11.23 3.48 -0.06
N ASP A 150 -12.30 3.23 0.68
CA ASP A 150 -12.27 2.33 1.85
C ASP A 150 -11.76 0.93 1.52
N GLY A 151 -11.98 0.46 0.28
CA GLY A 151 -11.41 -0.79 -0.21
C GLY A 151 -9.90 -0.76 -0.27
N ASP A 152 -9.31 0.34 -0.74
CA ASP A 152 -7.85 0.55 -0.78
C ASP A 152 -7.29 0.60 0.65
N ALA A 153 -7.97 1.29 1.58
CA ALA A 153 -7.57 1.32 2.98
C ALA A 153 -7.59 -0.08 3.61
N THR A 154 -8.58 -0.89 3.28
CA THR A 154 -8.69 -2.28 3.75
C THR A 154 -7.57 -3.15 3.17
N ALA A 155 -7.30 -3.04 1.88
CA ALA A 155 -6.23 -3.79 1.21
C ALA A 155 -4.85 -3.38 1.74
N THR A 156 -4.61 -2.07 1.89
CA THR A 156 -3.36 -1.54 2.46
C THR A 156 -3.15 -2.00 3.89
N LEU A 157 -4.18 -1.92 4.74
CA LEU A 157 -4.11 -2.41 6.11
C LEU A 157 -3.78 -3.89 6.17
N LYS A 158 -4.41 -4.70 5.33
CA LYS A 158 -4.14 -6.14 5.22
C LYS A 158 -2.68 -6.41 4.84
N LEU A 159 -2.15 -5.66 3.86
CA LEU A 159 -0.76 -5.77 3.46
C LEU A 159 0.18 -5.36 4.60
N LEU A 160 -0.04 -4.20 5.20
CA LEU A 160 0.79 -3.70 6.30
C LEU A 160 0.82 -4.66 7.49
N ARG A 161 -0.32 -5.18 7.91
CA ARG A 161 -0.43 -6.15 9.01
C ARG A 161 0.33 -7.47 8.77
N THR A 162 0.67 -7.77 7.51
CA THR A 162 1.53 -8.90 7.19
C THR A 162 2.97 -8.67 7.67
N PHE A 163 3.39 -7.42 7.78
CA PHE A 163 4.76 -7.03 8.10
C PHE A 163 4.88 -6.29 9.44
N THR A 164 3.92 -5.43 9.77
CA THR A 164 4.02 -4.52 10.91
C THR A 164 2.66 -4.02 11.40
N HIS A 165 2.64 -3.48 12.61
CA HIS A 165 1.56 -2.63 13.16
C HIS A 165 1.98 -1.16 13.24
N LYS A 166 3.24 -0.88 12.91
CA LYS A 166 3.82 0.45 12.89
C LYS A 166 4.56 0.68 11.59
N VAL A 167 4.11 1.66 10.84
CA VAL A 167 4.83 2.16 9.68
C VAL A 167 5.96 3.05 10.17
N ASP A 168 7.20 2.80 9.75
CA ASP A 168 8.35 3.60 10.17
C ASP A 168 8.34 4.96 9.48
N TYR A 169 7.98 5.01 8.20
CA TYR A 169 8.00 6.24 7.41
C TYR A 169 6.82 6.26 6.42
N TRP A 170 6.07 7.35 6.42
CA TRP A 170 5.00 7.57 5.45
C TRP A 170 5.23 8.90 4.73
N PHE A 171 5.38 8.85 3.42
CA PHE A 171 5.58 10.02 2.56
C PHE A 171 4.32 10.28 1.75
N LEU A 172 3.85 11.53 1.74
CA LEU A 172 2.78 11.97 0.84
C LEU A 172 3.37 12.92 -0.18
N THR A 173 2.99 12.74 -1.45
CA THR A 173 3.45 13.57 -2.54
C THR A 173 2.68 14.88 -2.60
N HIS A 174 1.36 14.83 -2.51
CA HIS A 174 0.47 16.00 -2.52
C HIS A 174 -0.88 15.68 -1.86
N PHE A 175 -1.77 16.67 -1.80
CA PHE A 175 -2.97 16.61 -0.96
C PHE A 175 -4.20 15.92 -1.60
N HIS A 176 -4.19 15.55 -2.86
CA HIS A 176 -5.35 14.93 -3.50
C HIS A 176 -5.78 13.64 -2.81
N THR A 177 -7.09 13.41 -2.82
CA THR A 177 -7.73 12.36 -2.05
C THR A 177 -7.34 10.94 -2.51
N ASP A 178 -7.03 10.76 -3.78
CA ASP A 178 -6.54 9.50 -4.35
C ASP A 178 -5.08 9.15 -3.97
N HIS A 179 -4.41 10.02 -3.20
CA HIS A 179 -3.10 9.79 -2.60
C HIS A 179 -3.16 9.71 -1.07
N THR A 180 -4.14 10.34 -0.45
CA THR A 180 -4.14 10.61 1.00
C THR A 180 -5.24 9.90 1.78
N THR A 181 -6.35 9.51 1.14
CA THR A 181 -7.53 8.99 1.83
C THR A 181 -7.24 7.71 2.62
N VAL A 182 -6.38 6.83 2.13
CA VAL A 182 -6.04 5.60 2.87
C VAL A 182 -5.41 5.93 4.21
N LEU A 183 -4.43 6.84 4.27
CA LEU A 183 -3.84 7.24 5.55
C LEU A 183 -4.89 7.88 6.46
N ALA A 184 -5.73 8.78 5.95
CA ALA A 184 -6.80 9.39 6.71
C ALA A 184 -7.74 8.33 7.33
N ARG A 185 -8.18 7.37 6.55
CA ARG A 185 -9.04 6.27 7.03
C ARG A 185 -8.36 5.37 8.07
N LEU A 186 -7.06 5.11 7.92
CA LEU A 186 -6.30 4.34 8.90
C LEU A 186 -6.14 5.12 10.21
N LEU A 187 -5.94 6.43 10.15
CA LEU A 187 -5.86 7.28 11.33
C LEU A 187 -7.20 7.39 12.06
N GLU A 188 -8.33 7.46 11.34
CA GLU A 188 -9.65 7.53 11.93
C GLU A 188 -10.04 6.24 12.67
N ASN A 189 -9.85 5.09 12.03
CA ASN A 189 -10.59 3.89 12.39
C ASN A 189 -9.74 2.64 12.68
N LYS A 190 -8.41 2.67 12.54
CA LYS A 190 -7.58 1.44 12.55
C LYS A 190 -6.36 1.53 13.49
N ASP A 191 -5.85 0.35 13.84
CA ASP A 191 -4.75 0.17 14.78
C ASP A 191 -3.39 0.22 14.09
N ILE A 192 -3.19 1.23 13.25
CA ILE A 192 -1.90 1.50 12.63
C ILE A 192 -1.30 2.74 13.28
N ALA A 193 -0.02 2.64 13.64
CA ALA A 193 0.79 3.77 14.06
C ALA A 193 1.77 4.15 12.95
N VAL A 194 2.07 5.43 12.82
CA VAL A 194 3.08 5.99 11.93
C VAL A 194 4.15 6.67 12.78
N GLU A 195 5.39 6.22 12.68
CA GLU A 195 6.48 6.81 13.43
C GLU A 195 6.86 8.19 12.90
N ASN A 196 7.00 8.30 11.55
CA ASN A 196 7.36 9.54 10.88
C ASN A 196 6.48 9.75 9.67
N LEU A 197 5.71 10.84 9.67
CA LEU A 197 4.85 11.25 8.55
C LEU A 197 5.45 12.48 7.87
N TYR A 198 5.69 12.38 6.57
CA TYR A 198 6.30 13.40 5.74
C TYR A 198 5.27 13.95 4.77
N TYR A 199 4.93 15.23 4.89
CA TYR A 199 4.10 15.95 3.94
C TYR A 199 4.27 17.46 4.07
N ASP A 200 3.92 18.16 3.00
CA ASP A 200 3.76 19.60 2.97
C ASP A 200 2.54 19.93 2.11
N PHE A 201 1.46 20.35 2.75
CA PHE A 201 0.19 20.67 2.11
C PHE A 201 -0.11 22.15 2.22
N PRO A 202 -0.74 22.75 1.17
CA PRO A 202 -1.26 24.09 1.27
C PRO A 202 -2.40 24.15 2.28
N THR A 203 -2.70 25.33 2.77
CA THR A 203 -3.95 25.52 3.53
C THR A 203 -5.14 25.44 2.57
N SER A 204 -6.31 25.06 3.09
CA SER A 204 -7.56 25.04 2.31
C SER A 204 -7.85 26.40 1.67
N GLN A 205 -7.49 27.51 2.34
CA GLN A 205 -7.66 28.84 1.78
C GLN A 205 -6.73 29.10 0.58
N MET A 206 -5.48 28.65 0.63
CA MET A 206 -4.55 28.78 -0.50
C MET A 206 -5.04 28.00 -1.72
N VAL A 207 -5.51 26.76 -1.52
CA VAL A 207 -6.05 25.97 -2.64
C VAL A 207 -7.27 26.66 -3.24
N LYS A 208 -8.19 27.15 -2.41
CA LYS A 208 -9.39 27.87 -2.86
C LYS A 208 -9.07 29.13 -3.67
N ASP A 209 -8.01 29.85 -3.32
CA ASP A 209 -7.63 31.09 -3.98
C ASP A 209 -6.84 30.86 -5.28
N LEU A 210 -6.09 29.75 -5.35
CA LEU A 210 -5.10 29.48 -6.40
C LEU A 210 -5.47 28.34 -7.34
N SER A 211 -6.47 27.54 -6.99
CA SER A 211 -6.86 26.36 -7.74
C SER A 211 -8.35 26.32 -8.06
N SER A 212 -8.72 25.47 -9.00
CA SER A 212 -10.10 25.02 -9.23
C SER A 212 -10.41 23.67 -8.58
N ASP A 213 -9.45 23.09 -7.82
CA ASP A 213 -9.61 21.81 -7.18
C ASP A 213 -10.76 21.83 -6.16
N SER A 214 -11.55 20.77 -6.16
CA SER A 214 -12.64 20.56 -5.20
C SER A 214 -12.17 19.96 -3.87
N ASP A 215 -10.93 19.44 -3.83
CA ASP A 215 -10.37 18.73 -2.68
C ASP A 215 -9.81 19.68 -1.60
N TYR A 216 -9.93 20.99 -1.80
CA TYR A 216 -9.40 21.99 -0.86
C TYR A 216 -9.89 21.85 0.60
N PRO A 217 -11.12 21.41 0.90
CA PRO A 217 -11.52 21.23 2.31
C PRO A 217 -10.69 20.16 3.00
N PHE A 218 -10.22 19.18 2.26
CA PHE A 218 -9.48 18.04 2.80
C PHE A 218 -8.13 18.42 3.43
N CYS A 219 -7.48 19.50 2.96
CA CYS A 219 -6.17 19.91 3.50
C CYS A 219 -6.24 20.21 5.01
N ASP A 220 -7.18 21.07 5.43
CA ASP A 220 -7.33 21.44 6.85
C ASP A 220 -7.94 20.30 7.67
N GLU A 221 -8.81 19.49 7.07
CA GLU A 221 -9.37 18.29 7.69
C GLU A 221 -8.28 17.25 7.97
N PHE A 222 -7.40 17.00 7.00
CA PHE A 222 -6.28 16.08 7.15
C PHE A 222 -5.30 16.56 8.21
N GLU A 223 -4.93 17.84 8.19
CA GLU A 223 -4.05 18.42 9.21
C GLU A 223 -4.65 18.30 10.62
N SER A 224 -5.95 18.57 10.74
CA SER A 224 -6.69 18.42 11.98
C SER A 224 -6.73 16.96 12.44
N LEU A 225 -6.93 16.03 11.52
CA LEU A 225 -6.94 14.60 11.81
C LEU A 225 -5.57 14.13 12.33
N VAL A 226 -4.48 14.54 11.71
CA VAL A 226 -3.12 14.23 12.16
C VAL A 226 -2.87 14.80 13.56
N LYS A 227 -3.18 16.07 13.79
CA LYS A 227 -3.01 16.75 15.09
C LYS A 227 -3.83 16.10 16.21
N ASN A 228 -5.02 15.61 15.90
CA ASN A 228 -5.93 14.98 16.87
C ASN A 228 -5.57 13.51 17.16
N ASN A 229 -4.61 12.93 16.47
CA ASN A 229 -4.19 11.54 16.64
C ASN A 229 -2.67 11.40 17.00
N PRO A 230 -2.16 12.13 18.01
CA PRO A 230 -0.74 12.09 18.35
C PRO A 230 -0.26 10.72 18.86
N GLN A 231 -1.18 9.86 19.29
CA GLN A 231 -0.90 8.47 19.66
C GLN A 231 -0.68 7.57 18.45
N LYS A 232 -1.14 7.96 17.26
CA LYS A 232 -0.99 7.21 16.01
C LYS A 232 0.11 7.80 15.12
N VAL A 233 0.32 9.11 15.14
CA VAL A 233 1.40 9.77 14.39
C VAL A 233 2.35 10.41 15.39
N LYS A 234 3.58 9.88 15.45
CA LYS A 234 4.54 10.32 16.46
C LYS A 234 5.28 11.59 16.05
N ASN A 235 5.77 11.64 14.83
CA ASN A 235 6.51 12.75 14.28
C ASN A 235 5.90 13.19 12.95
N VAL A 236 5.73 14.50 12.78
CA VAL A 236 5.35 15.11 11.50
C VAL A 236 6.55 15.93 11.03
N VAL A 237 6.95 15.72 9.78
CA VAL A 237 8.11 16.35 9.15
C VAL A 237 7.67 17.04 7.88
N THR A 238 7.98 18.31 7.72
CA THR A 238 7.83 19.04 6.47
C THR A 238 9.08 18.83 5.62
N PRO A 239 8.96 18.17 4.45
CA PRO A 239 10.10 17.94 3.57
C PRO A 239 10.51 19.22 2.85
N HIS A 240 11.82 19.45 2.75
CA HIS A 240 12.35 20.58 2.02
C HIS A 240 13.31 20.13 0.91
N TYR A 241 13.40 20.92 -0.11
CA TYR A 241 14.30 20.71 -1.23
C TYR A 241 15.73 20.41 -0.78
N LYS A 242 16.30 19.31 -1.31
CA LYS A 242 17.60 18.72 -0.96
C LYS A 242 17.68 18.02 0.40
N ASP A 243 16.58 17.87 1.11
CA ASP A 243 16.60 17.01 2.27
C ASP A 243 16.90 15.56 1.86
N GLU A 244 17.70 14.88 2.67
CA GLU A 244 18.03 13.48 2.53
C GLU A 244 17.72 12.76 3.84
N TYR A 245 16.84 11.75 3.77
CA TYR A 245 16.42 10.94 4.91
C TYR A 245 16.95 9.53 4.78
N LYS A 246 17.77 9.10 5.72
CA LYS A 246 18.20 7.71 5.84
C LYS A 246 17.10 6.90 6.52
N LEU A 247 16.51 5.95 5.81
CA LEU A 247 15.39 5.15 6.24
C LEU A 247 15.85 3.72 6.57
N GLY A 248 16.71 3.58 7.57
CA GLY A 248 17.42 2.36 7.91
C GLY A 248 18.75 2.22 7.15
N GLU A 249 19.19 0.98 6.92
CA GLU A 249 20.48 0.68 6.30
C GLU A 249 20.42 0.68 4.76
N TYR A 250 19.26 0.42 4.18
CA TYR A 250 19.11 0.07 2.76
C TYR A 250 18.46 1.15 1.92
N VAL A 251 17.84 2.15 2.52
CA VAL A 251 17.07 3.15 1.77
C VAL A 251 17.47 4.57 2.18
N THR A 252 17.68 5.41 1.19
CA THR A 252 17.75 6.87 1.35
C THR A 252 16.66 7.51 0.51
N MET A 253 15.88 8.41 1.12
CA MET A 253 14.89 9.21 0.42
C MET A 253 15.40 10.63 0.26
N LYS A 254 15.39 11.14 -0.98
CA LYS A 254 15.78 12.51 -1.33
C LYS A 254 14.57 13.32 -1.79
N VAL A 255 14.52 14.58 -1.37
CA VAL A 255 13.48 15.53 -1.75
C VAL A 255 13.96 16.36 -2.93
N LEU A 256 13.30 16.24 -4.09
CA LEU A 256 13.78 16.83 -5.33
C LEU A 256 13.29 18.27 -5.58
N ASN A 257 12.24 18.70 -4.89
CA ASN A 257 11.68 20.05 -4.96
C ASN A 257 10.97 20.43 -3.67
N ASN A 258 10.75 21.71 -3.44
CA ASN A 258 9.78 22.15 -2.44
C ASN A 258 8.36 22.02 -2.99
N ALA A 259 7.39 21.86 -2.11
CA ALA A 259 6.00 22.09 -2.44
C ALA A 259 5.81 23.54 -2.98
N TRP A 260 4.91 23.71 -3.94
CA TRP A 260 4.79 24.96 -4.67
C TRP A 260 3.39 25.57 -4.58
N TYR A 261 3.29 26.74 -3.97
CA TYR A 261 2.01 27.34 -3.60
C TYR A 261 1.85 28.80 -4.08
N THR A 262 2.69 29.28 -4.99
CA THR A 262 2.82 30.72 -5.23
C THR A 262 2.10 31.24 -6.47
N GLU A 263 1.64 30.41 -7.37
CA GLU A 263 1.04 30.83 -8.62
C GLU A 263 -0.30 30.15 -8.88
N LYS A 264 -1.25 30.92 -9.42
CA LYS A 264 -2.53 30.36 -9.87
C LYS A 264 -2.30 29.53 -11.14
N ASN A 265 -2.62 28.25 -11.06
CA ASN A 265 -2.45 27.32 -12.16
C ASN A 265 -3.66 26.37 -12.21
N GLY A 266 -4.14 26.03 -13.40
CA GLY A 266 -5.25 25.10 -13.60
C GLY A 266 -4.95 23.66 -13.09
N ASN A 267 -3.66 23.33 -12.90
CA ASN A 267 -3.19 22.04 -12.37
C ASN A 267 -2.49 22.24 -11.01
N TYR A 268 -2.99 23.17 -10.21
CA TYR A 268 -2.34 23.61 -8.96
C TYR A 268 -2.11 22.47 -7.99
N GLY A 269 -3.11 21.64 -7.72
CA GLY A 269 -3.01 20.53 -6.77
C GLY A 269 -1.88 19.58 -7.12
N ASN A 270 -1.81 19.15 -8.36
CA ASN A 270 -0.76 18.26 -8.87
C ASN A 270 0.62 18.95 -8.87
N ASN A 271 0.69 20.18 -9.38
CA ASN A 271 1.94 20.95 -9.46
C ASN A 271 2.47 21.41 -8.09
N SER A 272 1.64 21.42 -7.06
CA SER A 272 2.06 21.70 -5.67
C SER A 272 2.84 20.56 -5.04
N GLY A 273 2.84 19.38 -5.64
CA GLY A 273 3.42 18.17 -5.10
C GLY A 273 4.93 18.16 -4.94
N ILE A 274 5.39 17.22 -4.15
CA ILE A 274 6.80 16.93 -3.90
C ILE A 274 7.19 15.65 -4.63
N MET A 275 8.26 15.72 -5.41
CA MET A 275 8.90 14.56 -6.00
C MET A 275 9.95 13.98 -5.04
N TYR A 276 9.94 12.66 -4.91
CA TYR A 276 10.91 11.94 -4.10
C TYR A 276 11.74 10.98 -4.96
N LYS A 277 13.03 10.90 -4.67
CA LYS A 277 13.89 9.86 -5.18
C LYS A 277 14.25 8.91 -4.04
N MET A 278 13.90 7.65 -4.19
CA MET A 278 14.31 6.59 -3.30
C MET A 278 15.54 5.88 -3.88
N GLU A 279 16.61 5.84 -3.13
CA GLU A 279 17.84 5.12 -3.49
C GLU A 279 17.97 3.86 -2.64
N THR A 280 18.32 2.76 -3.29
CA THR A 280 18.63 1.46 -2.69
C THR A 280 20.04 1.02 -3.14
N PRO A 281 20.62 -0.05 -2.60
CA PRO A 281 21.91 -0.54 -3.06
C PRO A 281 21.95 -0.93 -4.54
N GLY A 282 20.82 -1.32 -5.12
CA GLY A 282 20.75 -1.82 -6.50
C GLY A 282 20.12 -0.86 -7.49
N GLU A 283 19.09 -0.17 -7.08
CA GLU A 283 18.21 0.60 -7.98
C GLU A 283 17.81 1.93 -7.34
N SER A 284 17.27 2.83 -8.17
CA SER A 284 16.67 4.07 -7.70
C SER A 284 15.30 4.30 -8.32
N VAL A 285 14.35 4.73 -7.51
CA VAL A 285 12.96 4.94 -7.89
C VAL A 285 12.61 6.42 -7.78
N LEU A 286 12.11 6.99 -8.88
CA LEU A 286 11.54 8.32 -8.91
C LEU A 286 10.03 8.26 -8.66
N PHE A 287 9.57 8.85 -7.57
CA PHE A 287 8.16 9.08 -7.28
C PHE A 287 7.84 10.53 -7.65
N THR A 288 7.05 10.71 -8.67
CA THR A 288 6.65 12.02 -9.20
C THR A 288 5.33 12.51 -8.61
N GLY A 289 4.57 11.62 -7.93
CA GLY A 289 3.17 11.89 -7.63
C GLY A 289 2.42 12.21 -8.92
N ASP A 290 1.62 13.24 -8.87
CA ASP A 290 0.85 13.70 -10.02
C ASP A 290 1.43 14.95 -10.69
N MET A 291 2.74 15.17 -10.53
CA MET A 291 3.44 16.32 -11.08
C MET A 291 3.06 16.56 -12.54
N GLY A 292 2.57 17.76 -12.82
CA GLY A 292 2.23 18.20 -14.18
C GLY A 292 3.40 18.89 -14.89
N ASP A 293 3.09 19.90 -15.69
CA ASP A 293 4.04 20.70 -16.46
C ASP A 293 5.12 21.39 -15.61
N ARG A 294 4.86 21.60 -14.33
CA ARG A 294 5.85 22.11 -13.38
C ARG A 294 7.08 21.22 -13.26
N GLY A 295 6.96 19.93 -13.52
CA GLY A 295 8.08 18.99 -13.53
C GLY A 295 9.23 19.43 -14.41
N ASP A 296 8.92 20.02 -15.57
CA ASP A 296 9.92 20.49 -16.52
C ASP A 296 10.76 21.66 -15.99
N VAL A 297 10.16 22.50 -15.14
CA VAL A 297 10.88 23.65 -14.55
C VAL A 297 12.00 23.15 -13.64
N TYR A 298 11.81 22.03 -12.96
CA TYR A 298 12.82 21.46 -12.07
C TYR A 298 14.03 20.87 -12.81
N LEU A 299 13.90 20.58 -14.11
CA LEU A 299 15.05 20.21 -14.95
C LEU A 299 16.06 21.35 -15.19
N ASN A 300 15.69 22.59 -14.88
CA ASN A 300 16.59 23.74 -14.94
C ASN A 300 17.53 23.82 -13.73
N ASP A 301 17.25 23.10 -12.65
CA ASP A 301 18.15 22.97 -11.51
C ASP A 301 19.11 21.80 -11.75
N GLU A 302 20.40 22.06 -11.75
CA GLU A 302 21.43 21.06 -12.10
C GLU A 302 21.42 19.85 -11.14
N TRP A 303 21.17 20.07 -9.85
CA TRP A 303 21.14 19.00 -8.87
C TRP A 303 19.91 18.12 -9.06
N THR A 304 18.71 18.71 -9.12
CA THR A 304 17.47 17.98 -9.37
C THR A 304 17.52 17.20 -10.67
N LYS A 305 17.99 17.84 -11.74
CA LYS A 305 18.18 17.18 -13.04
C LYS A 305 19.08 15.95 -12.93
N LYS A 306 20.24 16.07 -12.27
CA LYS A 306 21.18 14.97 -12.07
C LYS A 306 20.54 13.81 -11.28
N GLU A 307 19.77 14.14 -10.24
CA GLU A 307 19.06 13.13 -9.45
C GLU A 307 18.00 12.40 -10.28
N ILE A 308 17.22 13.14 -11.11
CA ILE A 308 16.24 12.57 -12.03
C ILE A 308 16.93 11.71 -13.10
N GLU A 309 17.99 12.20 -13.75
CA GLU A 309 18.73 11.51 -14.82
C GLU A 309 19.25 10.13 -14.38
N SER A 310 19.54 9.96 -13.10
CA SER A 310 20.13 8.72 -12.55
C SER A 310 19.12 7.71 -12.03
N CYS A 311 17.80 7.99 -12.15
CA CYS A 311 16.77 7.05 -11.76
C CYS A 311 16.68 5.88 -12.74
N THR A 312 16.41 4.70 -12.20
CA THR A 312 16.27 3.46 -12.99
C THR A 312 14.82 2.94 -13.02
N LEU A 313 14.02 3.34 -12.04
CA LEU A 313 12.59 3.12 -12.02
C LEU A 313 11.87 4.47 -11.92
N ILE A 314 10.69 4.55 -12.52
CA ILE A 314 9.83 5.74 -12.43
C ILE A 314 8.39 5.34 -12.14
N GLN A 315 7.77 6.05 -11.19
CA GLN A 315 6.33 6.14 -11.12
C GLN A 315 5.87 7.21 -12.11
N MET A 316 5.06 6.81 -13.08
CA MET A 316 4.57 7.69 -14.13
C MET A 316 3.67 8.77 -13.55
N ALA A 317 4.03 10.03 -13.82
CA ALA A 317 3.33 11.19 -13.26
C ALA A 317 1.85 11.18 -13.60
N HIS A 318 1.03 11.60 -12.64
CA HIS A 318 -0.42 11.71 -12.78
C HIS A 318 -1.04 10.44 -13.38
N HIS A 319 -0.72 9.29 -12.76
CA HIS A 319 -1.20 7.96 -13.18
C HIS A 319 -0.83 7.57 -14.63
N GLY A 320 0.15 8.25 -15.23
CA GLY A 320 0.53 8.08 -16.63
C GLY A 320 -0.38 8.79 -17.63
N GLN A 321 -1.35 9.57 -17.13
CA GLN A 321 -2.14 10.50 -17.95
C GLN A 321 -1.48 11.90 -17.93
N ASN A 322 -2.12 12.95 -18.26
CA ASN A 322 -1.69 14.35 -18.41
C ASN A 322 -0.71 14.86 -17.33
N GLY A 323 0.44 14.20 -17.15
CA GLY A 323 1.47 14.52 -16.17
C GLY A 323 2.57 15.44 -16.72
N THR A 324 3.84 15.11 -16.45
CA THR A 324 5.00 15.83 -16.97
C THR A 324 5.17 15.61 -18.48
N SER A 325 5.98 16.45 -19.13
CA SER A 325 6.21 16.38 -20.58
C SER A 325 7.18 15.26 -20.98
N ASP A 326 7.27 15.02 -22.29
CA ASP A 326 8.26 14.14 -22.90
C ASP A 326 9.69 14.54 -22.54
N ALA A 327 9.96 15.85 -22.38
CA ALA A 327 11.29 16.35 -22.03
C ALA A 327 11.71 15.85 -20.64
N PHE A 328 10.77 15.81 -19.70
CA PHE A 328 11.00 15.25 -18.37
C PHE A 328 11.34 13.77 -18.42
N TYR A 329 10.51 12.97 -19.09
CA TYR A 329 10.76 11.54 -19.22
C TYR A 329 12.05 11.25 -20.02
N ASN A 330 12.37 12.07 -21.02
CA ASN A 330 13.59 11.92 -21.80
C ASN A 330 14.86 12.30 -21.03
N ALA A 331 14.75 13.09 -19.97
CA ALA A 331 15.89 13.36 -19.10
C ALA A 331 16.38 12.10 -18.36
N ILE A 332 15.51 11.16 -18.04
CA ILE A 332 15.91 9.91 -17.37
C ILE A 332 16.57 8.98 -18.39
N LYS A 333 17.86 8.63 -18.13
CA LYS A 333 18.70 7.97 -19.13
C LYS A 333 18.48 6.47 -19.23
N ASP A 334 18.35 5.78 -18.10
CA ASP A 334 18.40 4.33 -18.02
C ASP A 334 17.19 3.73 -17.31
N ILE A 335 15.97 4.13 -17.74
CA ILE A 335 14.73 3.58 -17.17
C ILE A 335 14.63 2.10 -17.49
N LYS A 336 14.54 1.27 -16.46
CA LYS A 336 14.35 -0.19 -16.56
C LYS A 336 12.89 -0.60 -16.33
N VAL A 337 12.20 0.15 -15.47
CA VAL A 337 10.83 -0.18 -15.02
C VAL A 337 9.97 1.07 -14.95
N CYS A 338 8.75 0.97 -15.46
CA CYS A 338 7.70 1.97 -15.29
C CYS A 338 6.60 1.45 -14.39
N LEU A 339 6.19 2.28 -13.44
CA LEU A 339 5.07 2.05 -12.54
C LEU A 339 3.93 2.99 -12.96
N TYR A 340 2.82 2.43 -13.43
CA TYR A 340 1.60 3.16 -13.73
C TYR A 340 0.63 2.96 -12.56
N PRO A 341 0.44 3.94 -11.68
CA PRO A 341 -0.59 3.87 -10.64
C PRO A 341 -1.97 4.13 -11.26
N ALA A 342 -2.35 3.29 -12.22
CA ALA A 342 -3.50 3.47 -13.09
C ALA A 342 -4.38 2.21 -13.11
N VAL A 343 -5.67 2.41 -13.16
CA VAL A 343 -6.67 1.39 -13.46
C VAL A 343 -6.81 1.19 -14.97
N ASP A 344 -7.45 0.10 -15.36
CA ASP A 344 -7.54 -0.33 -16.78
C ASP A 344 -8.06 0.75 -17.71
N TRP A 345 -9.07 1.52 -17.30
CA TRP A 345 -9.65 2.54 -18.18
C TRP A 345 -8.67 3.72 -18.42
N VAL A 346 -7.87 4.12 -17.41
CA VAL A 346 -6.82 5.12 -17.59
C VAL A 346 -5.69 4.56 -18.44
N TYR A 347 -5.20 3.37 -18.09
CA TYR A 347 -4.09 2.73 -18.78
C TYR A 347 -4.39 2.46 -20.26
N ASN A 348 -5.64 2.14 -20.59
CA ASN A 348 -6.11 1.88 -21.95
C ASN A 348 -6.70 3.09 -22.65
N ASN A 349 -6.70 4.26 -22.02
CA ASN A 349 -7.31 5.48 -22.55
C ASN A 349 -8.79 5.28 -22.94
N ASP A 350 -9.57 4.68 -22.05
CA ASP A 350 -10.96 4.23 -22.30
C ASP A 350 -11.96 5.11 -21.53
N ASN A 351 -12.88 5.76 -22.23
CA ASN A 351 -13.95 6.56 -21.63
C ASN A 351 -15.25 5.76 -21.40
N GLY A 352 -15.19 4.43 -21.44
CA GLY A 352 -16.34 3.54 -21.38
C GLY A 352 -16.83 3.05 -22.76
N SER A 353 -16.20 3.51 -23.83
CA SER A 353 -16.51 3.10 -25.23
C SER A 353 -15.48 2.15 -25.82
N GLY A 354 -14.46 1.77 -25.03
CA GLY A 354 -13.39 0.85 -25.41
C GLY A 354 -12.02 1.52 -25.54
N PHE A 355 -11.04 0.72 -25.95
CA PHE A 355 -9.64 1.13 -26.06
C PHE A 355 -9.45 2.39 -26.92
N ASN A 356 -8.69 3.35 -26.40
CA ASN A 356 -8.33 4.61 -27.06
C ASN A 356 -9.52 5.51 -27.42
N THR A 357 -10.48 5.62 -26.53
CA THR A 357 -11.67 6.47 -26.71
C THR A 357 -11.73 7.67 -25.78
N ALA A 358 -10.89 7.72 -24.74
CA ALA A 358 -10.70 8.88 -23.90
C ALA A 358 -9.71 9.90 -24.53
N ASN A 359 -9.50 11.00 -23.84
CA ASN A 359 -8.53 12.02 -24.23
C ASN A 359 -7.45 12.16 -23.15
N LEU A 360 -6.76 11.05 -22.87
CA LEU A 360 -5.65 10.96 -21.91
C LEU A 360 -4.34 10.70 -22.66
N ASP A 361 -3.23 11.10 -22.07
CA ASP A 361 -1.90 10.86 -22.65
C ASP A 361 -1.34 9.46 -22.34
N SER A 362 -2.14 8.58 -21.75
CA SER A 362 -1.68 7.27 -21.28
C SER A 362 -1.05 6.41 -22.38
N LEU A 363 -1.62 6.42 -23.60
CA LEU A 363 -1.06 5.66 -24.72
C LEU A 363 0.22 6.32 -25.24
N HIS A 364 0.27 7.64 -25.26
CA HIS A 364 1.47 8.39 -25.65
C HIS A 364 2.65 8.10 -24.70
N THR A 365 2.42 8.19 -23.40
CA THR A 365 3.46 7.88 -22.40
C THR A 365 3.93 6.43 -22.46
N ARG A 366 3.02 5.49 -22.74
CA ARG A 366 3.37 4.07 -22.97
C ARG A 366 4.24 3.88 -24.21
N ASP A 367 3.91 4.57 -25.29
CA ASP A 367 4.69 4.52 -26.53
C ASP A 367 6.08 5.11 -26.33
N LEU A 368 6.18 6.25 -25.63
CA LEU A 368 7.45 6.86 -25.26
C LEU A 368 8.32 5.91 -24.44
N MET A 369 7.77 5.22 -23.45
CA MET A 369 8.52 4.24 -22.65
C MET A 369 8.96 3.04 -23.47
N ARG A 370 8.12 2.57 -24.40
CA ARG A 370 8.47 1.50 -25.32
C ARG A 370 9.63 1.90 -26.26
N GLU A 371 9.62 3.14 -26.77
CA GLU A 371 10.70 3.68 -27.59
C GLU A 371 12.01 3.79 -26.83
N LYS A 372 11.95 4.07 -25.52
CA LYS A 372 13.12 4.02 -24.61
C LYS A 372 13.57 2.60 -24.28
N GLY A 373 12.89 1.57 -24.77
CA GLY A 373 13.25 0.16 -24.54
C GLY A 373 12.79 -0.39 -23.18
N VAL A 374 11.88 0.28 -22.48
CA VAL A 374 11.37 -0.19 -21.20
C VAL A 374 10.48 -1.42 -21.42
N MET A 375 10.90 -2.55 -20.86
CA MET A 375 10.21 -3.84 -21.02
C MET A 375 9.30 -4.18 -19.82
N ASN A 376 9.59 -3.62 -18.66
CA ASN A 376 8.88 -3.91 -17.43
C ASN A 376 7.93 -2.75 -17.11
N VAL A 377 6.64 -2.99 -17.30
CA VAL A 377 5.58 -2.03 -17.02
C VAL A 377 4.59 -2.67 -16.07
N TYR A 378 4.27 -1.97 -14.98
CA TYR A 378 3.37 -2.46 -13.94
C TYR A 378 2.26 -1.46 -13.67
N THR A 379 1.03 -1.93 -13.63
CA THR A 379 -0.14 -1.14 -13.24
C THR A 379 -0.55 -1.43 -11.79
N SER A 380 -1.22 -0.49 -11.14
CA SER A 380 -1.69 -0.65 -9.76
C SER A 380 -2.68 -1.80 -9.59
N GLY A 381 -3.52 -2.09 -10.60
CA GLY A 381 -4.45 -3.22 -10.57
C GLY A 381 -3.79 -4.60 -10.48
N MET A 382 -2.47 -4.67 -10.62
CA MET A 382 -1.73 -5.93 -10.57
C MET A 382 -1.16 -6.29 -9.19
N GLY A 383 -1.14 -5.36 -8.22
CA GLY A 383 -0.56 -5.62 -6.89
C GLY A 383 0.87 -6.17 -6.95
N ARG A 384 1.72 -5.61 -7.79
CA ARG A 384 3.04 -6.18 -8.11
C ARG A 384 4.09 -5.87 -7.07
N LYS A 385 4.95 -6.85 -6.83
CA LYS A 385 6.16 -6.76 -6.02
C LYS A 385 7.40 -6.74 -6.91
N ILE A 386 8.28 -5.79 -6.67
CA ILE A 386 9.57 -5.64 -7.33
C ILE A 386 10.66 -5.73 -6.27
N ILE A 387 11.75 -6.43 -6.56
CA ILE A 387 12.93 -6.46 -5.69
C ILE A 387 13.95 -5.47 -6.28
N LEU A 388 14.38 -4.53 -5.45
CA LEU A 388 15.30 -3.45 -5.79
C LEU A 388 16.71 -3.74 -5.33
#